data_b2848993a21c180613cea0585f2cf713
#
_entry.id   b2848993a21c180613cea0585f2cf713
#
_cell.length_a   1.000
_cell.length_b   1.000
_cell.length_c   1.000
_cell.angle_alpha   90.00
_cell.angle_beta   90.00
_cell.angle_gamma   90.00
#
_symmetry.space_group_name_H-M   'P 1'
#
loop_
_entity.id
_entity.type
_entity.pdbx_description
1 polymer ?
#
loop_
_entity_poly.entity_id
_entity_poly.type
_entity_poly.pdbx_seq_one_letter_code
_entity_poly.pdbx_strand_id
1 'polypeptide(L)'
;MPSPDGRLSHDLLPGEKGPRDACGVFGVWAPGEEVAKLTYFGLYALQHRGQESAGIAVGNGSQIVVCKDMGLVAQVFDEATLNSLRGHIAVGHCRYSTSGSSVWENAQPTFKSTSTGSIALAHNGNLVNAGELAAAVARLRGAAPAAPSISNPASSDTDLVTELLAGQPDRSMEAAALDVLPTLAGAFSFVFMDEETLYAARDPQGFRPLVLGRLERGWVVASETAALDIVGASLVREVEPGEFLAIDEHGLRTRRFAEARPAGCIFEYVYLARPDTTISGRSVHAARKEMGRTLAREAPVTADLVIPTPESGTPAAIGFAEESGTPYGQGLVKNSYVGRTFIQPSQTIRQLGIRLKLNPLRGVIEGKRLVVV
;
A
#
# COMPACT_ATOMS: atom_id res chain seq x y z
N MET A 1 10.13 1.14 -33.08
CA MET A 1 9.37 0.19 -33.90
C MET A 1 9.33 -1.13 -33.16
N PRO A 2 8.22 -1.82 -33.00
CA PRO A 2 8.21 -3.12 -32.35
C PRO A 2 9.02 -4.11 -33.22
N SER A 3 9.75 -4.97 -32.54
CA SER A 3 10.49 -6.07 -33.17
C SER A 3 9.52 -7.01 -33.89
N PRO A 4 9.90 -7.62 -35.05
CA PRO A 4 9.02 -8.49 -35.84
C PRO A 4 8.49 -9.73 -35.09
N ASP A 5 9.06 -10.04 -33.93
CA ASP A 5 8.69 -11.18 -33.07
C ASP A 5 7.70 -10.79 -31.93
N GLY A 6 7.17 -9.57 -31.95
CA GLY A 6 6.23 -9.07 -30.93
C GLY A 6 6.84 -8.83 -29.55
N ARG A 7 8.17 -8.93 -29.41
CA ARG A 7 8.85 -8.59 -28.17
C ARG A 7 8.92 -7.08 -28.04
N LEU A 8 8.30 -6.55 -27.01
CA LEU A 8 8.60 -5.20 -26.52
C LEU A 8 10.02 -5.23 -25.95
N SER A 9 11.00 -4.87 -26.79
CA SER A 9 12.37 -4.63 -26.36
C SER A 9 12.46 -3.28 -25.67
N HIS A 10 11.83 -3.15 -24.50
CA HIS A 10 12.25 -2.18 -23.52
C HIS A 10 13.29 -2.85 -22.62
N ASP A 11 14.51 -2.91 -23.09
CA ASP A 11 15.63 -2.91 -22.19
C ASP A 11 15.53 -1.62 -21.38
N LEU A 12 15.13 -1.74 -20.12
CA LEU A 12 15.21 -0.64 -19.18
C LEU A 12 16.65 -0.14 -19.22
N LEU A 13 16.85 1.14 -19.43
CA LEU A 13 18.18 1.75 -19.39
C LEU A 13 18.83 1.40 -18.04
N PRO A 14 20.15 1.18 -17.97
CA PRO A 14 20.84 0.92 -16.72
C PRO A 14 20.49 2.02 -15.70
N GLY A 15 19.76 1.67 -14.63
CA GLY A 15 19.26 2.61 -13.63
C GLY A 15 17.75 2.89 -13.66
N GLU A 16 17.02 2.57 -14.72
CA GLU A 16 15.55 2.59 -14.72
C GLU A 16 15.00 1.43 -13.90
N LYS A 17 14.32 1.80 -12.81
CA LYS A 17 13.56 0.85 -11.99
C LYS A 17 12.16 0.77 -12.58
N GLY A 18 11.73 -0.42 -13.01
CA GLY A 18 10.37 -0.66 -13.49
C GLY A 18 9.28 -0.28 -12.47
N PRO A 19 7.99 -0.35 -12.87
CA PRO A 19 6.87 -0.07 -11.99
C PRO A 19 6.99 -0.89 -10.70
N ARG A 20 6.69 -0.25 -9.55
CA ARG A 20 6.77 -0.87 -8.24
C ARG A 20 5.41 -0.89 -7.59
N ASP A 21 5.13 -1.94 -6.84
CA ASP A 21 3.94 -2.04 -6.01
C ASP A 21 3.97 -0.97 -4.91
N ALA A 22 2.84 -0.77 -4.27
CA ALA A 22 2.69 0.18 -3.19
C ALA A 22 2.34 -0.59 -1.92
N CYS A 23 2.97 -0.23 -0.80
CA CYS A 23 2.72 -0.80 0.52
C CYS A 23 1.23 -0.73 0.92
N GLY A 24 0.83 -1.59 1.86
CA GLY A 24 -0.47 -1.51 2.52
C GLY A 24 -0.31 -1.03 3.96
N VAL A 25 -1.13 -0.04 4.35
CA VAL A 25 -1.22 0.46 5.73
C VAL A 25 -2.62 0.22 6.29
N PHE A 26 -2.66 -0.08 7.57
CA PHE A 26 -3.90 -0.29 8.33
C PHE A 26 -3.73 0.28 9.73
N GLY A 27 -4.76 0.93 10.25
CA GLY A 27 -4.82 1.41 11.63
C GLY A 27 -6.21 1.22 12.19
N VAL A 28 -6.28 0.88 13.47
CA VAL A 28 -7.55 0.71 14.19
C VAL A 28 -7.44 1.26 15.60
N TRP A 29 -8.45 2.01 15.99
CA TRP A 29 -8.70 2.43 17.36
C TRP A 29 -10.07 1.90 17.77
N ALA A 30 -10.10 0.90 18.64
CA ALA A 30 -11.34 0.20 18.99
C ALA A 30 -11.23 -0.41 20.41
N PRO A 31 -11.54 0.36 21.47
CA PRO A 31 -11.53 -0.14 22.83
C PRO A 31 -12.51 -1.32 23.02
N GLY A 32 -12.00 -2.40 23.60
CA GLY A 32 -12.75 -3.63 23.85
C GLY A 32 -12.77 -4.63 22.71
N GLU A 33 -12.16 -4.30 21.57
CA GLU A 33 -12.01 -5.20 20.42
C GLU A 33 -10.60 -5.83 20.37
N GLU A 34 -10.45 -6.95 19.67
CA GLU A 34 -9.15 -7.61 19.43
C GLU A 34 -8.40 -6.90 18.29
N VAL A 35 -7.86 -5.70 18.56
CA VAL A 35 -7.27 -4.82 17.53
C VAL A 35 -6.12 -5.48 16.76
N ALA A 36 -5.36 -6.37 17.37
CA ALA A 36 -4.30 -7.13 16.70
C ALA A 36 -4.88 -8.06 15.62
N LYS A 37 -5.98 -8.76 15.89
CA LYS A 37 -6.66 -9.62 14.92
C LYS A 37 -7.35 -8.81 13.82
N LEU A 38 -7.99 -7.69 14.17
CA LEU A 38 -8.55 -6.78 13.17
C LEU A 38 -7.45 -6.28 12.22
N THR A 39 -6.28 -5.89 12.77
CA THR A 39 -5.14 -5.46 11.98
C THR A 39 -4.59 -6.59 11.10
N TYR A 40 -4.47 -7.80 11.63
CA TYR A 40 -4.08 -8.98 10.85
C TYR A 40 -4.99 -9.21 9.63
N PHE A 41 -6.32 -9.21 9.82
CA PHE A 41 -7.26 -9.39 8.72
C PHE A 41 -7.24 -8.22 7.73
N GLY A 42 -7.11 -6.98 8.22
CA GLY A 42 -6.93 -5.81 7.37
C GLY A 42 -5.68 -5.90 6.50
N LEU A 43 -4.54 -6.30 7.06
CA LEU A 43 -3.30 -6.52 6.33
C LEU A 43 -3.40 -7.71 5.37
N TYR A 44 -4.10 -8.78 5.74
CA TYR A 44 -4.34 -9.91 4.87
C TYR A 44 -5.13 -9.50 3.61
N ALA A 45 -6.13 -8.63 3.76
CA ALA A 45 -6.85 -8.02 2.64
C ALA A 45 -5.95 -7.15 1.76
N LEU A 46 -4.90 -6.54 2.33
CA LEU A 46 -3.93 -5.69 1.65
C LEU A 46 -2.66 -6.43 1.19
N GLN A 47 -2.57 -7.76 1.36
CA GLN A 47 -1.37 -8.56 1.05
C GLN A 47 -0.89 -8.39 -0.41
N HIS A 48 -1.79 -8.09 -1.33
CA HIS A 48 -1.47 -7.82 -2.74
C HIS A 48 -0.61 -6.57 -2.92
N ARG A 49 -0.57 -5.66 -1.95
CA ARG A 49 0.24 -4.43 -1.96
C ARG A 49 1.68 -4.66 -1.49
N GLY A 50 1.92 -5.64 -0.61
CA GLY A 50 3.25 -5.93 -0.09
C GLY A 50 3.44 -7.39 0.30
N GLN A 51 4.58 -7.99 -0.11
CA GLN A 51 4.87 -9.41 0.09
C GLN A 51 6.26 -9.68 0.69
N GLU A 52 6.98 -8.63 1.11
CA GLU A 52 8.35 -8.75 1.61
C GLU A 52 8.44 -8.87 3.13
N SER A 53 7.67 -8.04 3.83
CA SER A 53 7.57 -8.08 5.29
C SER A 53 6.19 -7.64 5.74
N ALA A 54 5.82 -8.05 6.94
CA ALA A 54 4.61 -7.62 7.62
C ALA A 54 4.93 -7.22 9.06
N GLY A 55 4.17 -6.27 9.62
CA GLY A 55 4.33 -5.86 11.00
C GLY A 55 3.07 -5.26 11.58
N ILE A 56 2.90 -5.44 12.89
CA ILE A 56 1.82 -4.89 13.69
C ILE A 56 2.42 -4.26 14.95
N ALA A 57 2.02 -3.03 15.24
CA ALA A 57 2.27 -2.36 16.51
C ALA A 57 0.94 -2.22 17.25
N VAL A 58 0.92 -2.52 18.55
CA VAL A 58 -0.28 -2.43 19.40
C VAL A 58 0.01 -1.58 20.63
N GLY A 59 -0.83 -0.59 20.89
CA GLY A 59 -0.80 0.27 22.08
C GLY A 59 -1.89 -0.09 23.08
N ASN A 60 -1.55 -0.04 24.36
CA ASN A 60 -2.47 -0.36 25.45
C ASN A 60 -2.72 0.80 26.42
N GLY A 61 -2.31 2.03 26.04
CA GLY A 61 -2.41 3.23 26.87
C GLY A 61 -1.16 3.51 27.70
N SER A 62 -0.23 2.55 27.84
CA SER A 62 1.00 2.73 28.61
C SER A 62 2.26 2.39 27.82
N GLN A 63 2.16 1.54 26.84
CA GLN A 63 3.29 1.11 26.02
C GLN A 63 2.81 0.65 24.63
N ILE A 64 3.75 0.67 23.68
CA ILE A 64 3.56 0.10 22.34
C ILE A 64 4.41 -1.18 22.24
N VAL A 65 3.78 -2.27 21.81
CA VAL A 65 4.46 -3.53 21.46
C VAL A 65 4.48 -3.69 19.97
N VAL A 66 5.66 -3.93 19.38
CA VAL A 66 5.84 -4.11 17.94
C VAL A 66 6.27 -5.54 17.64
N CYS A 67 5.54 -6.21 16.76
CA CYS A 67 5.91 -7.49 16.19
C CYS A 67 5.98 -7.36 14.67
N LYS A 68 7.15 -7.63 14.08
CA LYS A 68 7.36 -7.53 12.62
C LYS A 68 8.43 -8.51 12.17
N ASP A 69 8.28 -9.03 10.96
CA ASP A 69 9.28 -9.90 10.35
C ASP A 69 9.18 -9.90 8.82
N MET A 70 10.16 -10.54 8.19
CA MET A 70 10.17 -10.79 6.75
C MET A 70 9.20 -11.92 6.41
N GLY A 71 8.38 -11.73 5.38
CA GLY A 71 7.42 -12.72 4.92
C GLY A 71 6.02 -12.16 4.71
N LEU A 72 5.11 -13.05 4.35
CA LEU A 72 3.69 -12.74 4.20
C LEU A 72 3.02 -12.61 5.57
N VAL A 73 1.91 -11.88 5.63
CA VAL A 73 1.13 -11.67 6.86
C VAL A 73 0.84 -12.98 7.60
N ALA A 74 0.39 -14.02 6.87
CA ALA A 74 0.09 -15.33 7.46
C ALA A 74 1.33 -16.15 7.85
N GLN A 75 2.53 -15.74 7.44
CA GLN A 75 3.78 -16.38 7.84
C GLN A 75 4.39 -15.72 9.07
N VAL A 76 4.20 -14.41 9.20
CA VAL A 76 4.75 -13.60 10.30
C VAL A 76 3.91 -13.74 11.57
N PHE A 77 2.59 -13.87 11.44
CA PHE A 77 1.67 -13.90 12.58
C PHE A 77 0.93 -15.22 12.70
N ASP A 78 1.09 -15.85 13.83
CA ASP A 78 0.26 -16.96 14.28
C ASP A 78 -0.73 -16.51 15.38
N GLU A 79 -1.63 -17.41 15.79
CA GLU A 79 -2.64 -17.10 16.79
C GLU A 79 -2.03 -16.77 18.16
N ALA A 80 -0.93 -17.42 18.54
CA ALA A 80 -0.26 -17.17 19.81
C ALA A 80 0.33 -15.76 19.86
N THR A 81 0.99 -15.34 18.78
CA THR A 81 1.52 -13.99 18.62
C THR A 81 0.41 -12.94 18.69
N LEU A 82 -0.69 -13.14 17.93
CA LEU A 82 -1.81 -12.19 17.92
C LEU A 82 -2.47 -12.08 19.30
N ASN A 83 -2.63 -13.19 20.02
CA ASN A 83 -3.20 -13.19 21.37
C ASN A 83 -2.30 -12.52 22.42
N SER A 84 -0.99 -12.41 22.16
CA SER A 84 -0.03 -11.70 23.02
C SER A 84 -0.08 -10.17 22.83
N LEU A 85 -0.52 -9.69 21.67
CA LEU A 85 -0.60 -8.28 21.31
C LEU A 85 -1.92 -7.68 21.81
N ARG A 86 -1.96 -7.29 23.08
CA ARG A 86 -3.17 -6.76 23.72
C ARG A 86 -3.15 -5.25 23.80
N GLY A 87 -4.26 -4.62 23.43
CA GLY A 87 -4.43 -3.16 23.45
C GLY A 87 -5.77 -2.74 22.88
N HIS A 88 -5.93 -1.44 22.66
CA HIS A 88 -7.13 -0.83 22.10
C HIS A 88 -6.85 -0.05 20.81
N ILE A 89 -5.60 0.03 20.42
CA ILE A 89 -5.12 0.73 19.23
C ILE A 89 -4.06 -0.13 18.55
N ALA A 90 -4.08 -0.19 17.21
CA ALA A 90 -3.05 -0.89 16.46
C ALA A 90 -2.76 -0.23 15.11
N VAL A 91 -1.51 -0.35 14.67
CA VAL A 91 -1.05 0.06 13.33
C VAL A 91 -0.35 -1.13 12.67
N GLY A 92 -0.70 -1.38 11.42
CA GLY A 92 -0.16 -2.48 10.64
C GLY A 92 0.40 -2.04 9.29
N HIS A 93 1.35 -2.82 8.79
CA HIS A 93 2.01 -2.59 7.51
C HIS A 93 2.31 -3.90 6.79
N CYS A 94 2.07 -3.93 5.47
CA CYS A 94 2.66 -4.92 4.57
C CYS A 94 3.54 -4.20 3.55
N ARG A 95 4.80 -4.64 3.44
CA ARG A 95 5.86 -3.92 2.73
C ARG A 95 6.12 -4.46 1.35
N TYR A 96 6.29 -3.52 0.43
CA TYR A 96 7.00 -3.69 -0.82
C TYR A 96 8.08 -2.61 -0.94
N SER A 97 9.35 -2.98 -1.16
CA SER A 97 10.45 -2.02 -1.13
C SER A 97 10.43 -1.12 -2.37
N THR A 98 10.12 0.15 -2.16
CA THR A 98 10.29 1.24 -3.14
C THR A 98 11.65 1.90 -3.01
N SER A 99 12.11 2.07 -1.77
CA SER A 99 13.42 2.58 -1.38
C SER A 99 14.00 1.71 -0.27
N GLY A 100 15.33 1.59 -0.22
CA GLY A 100 16.03 0.73 0.74
C GLY A 100 16.05 -0.76 0.35
N SER A 101 16.90 -1.52 1.01
CA SER A 101 17.03 -2.97 0.82
C SER A 101 15.87 -3.73 1.49
N SER A 102 15.58 -4.93 0.97
CA SER A 102 14.62 -5.84 1.60
C SER A 102 15.30 -6.57 2.76
N VAL A 103 15.38 -5.89 3.90
CA VAL A 103 15.98 -6.37 5.16
C VAL A 103 15.04 -6.08 6.32
N TRP A 104 15.20 -6.82 7.42
CA TRP A 104 14.34 -6.73 8.59
C TRP A 104 14.28 -5.31 9.20
N GLU A 105 15.39 -4.59 9.20
CA GLU A 105 15.50 -3.23 9.74
C GLU A 105 14.53 -2.27 9.06
N ASN A 106 14.25 -2.50 7.78
CA ASN A 106 13.33 -1.71 6.98
C ASN A 106 11.88 -2.20 7.05
N ALA A 107 11.60 -3.30 7.77
CA ALA A 107 10.23 -3.72 8.04
C ALA A 107 9.51 -2.68 8.91
N GLN A 108 8.24 -2.44 8.59
CA GLN A 108 7.40 -1.48 9.30
C GLN A 108 6.29 -2.19 10.06
N PRO A 109 5.69 -1.54 11.09
CA PRO A 109 5.88 -0.16 11.52
C PRO A 109 7.29 0.13 12.04
N THR A 110 7.79 1.35 11.76
CA THR A 110 8.97 1.91 12.45
C THR A 110 8.58 2.26 13.88
N PHE A 111 9.54 2.22 14.81
CA PHE A 111 9.30 2.48 16.22
C PHE A 111 10.41 3.37 16.78
N LYS A 112 10.02 4.38 17.55
CA LYS A 112 10.95 5.25 18.28
C LYS A 112 10.34 5.66 19.62
N SER A 113 11.22 5.78 20.63
CA SER A 113 10.85 6.43 21.90
C SER A 113 10.92 7.94 21.75
N THR A 114 10.00 8.62 22.40
CA THR A 114 9.96 10.09 22.53
C THR A 114 10.35 10.48 23.96
N SER A 115 10.35 11.79 24.27
CA SER A 115 10.55 12.26 25.64
C SER A 115 9.39 11.92 26.57
N THR A 116 8.20 11.64 26.03
CA THR A 116 6.96 11.47 26.79
C THR A 116 6.26 10.12 26.54
N GLY A 117 6.80 9.29 25.65
CA GLY A 117 6.18 8.00 25.28
C GLY A 117 6.91 7.36 24.11
N SER A 118 6.15 6.83 23.17
CA SER A 118 6.68 6.16 21.97
C SER A 118 5.80 6.46 20.75
N ILE A 119 6.34 6.23 19.57
CA ILE A 119 5.61 6.31 18.29
C ILE A 119 5.86 5.05 17.48
N ALA A 120 4.80 4.55 16.83
CA ALA A 120 4.89 3.54 15.78
C ALA A 120 4.26 4.09 14.49
N LEU A 121 4.96 4.00 13.34
CA LEU A 121 4.55 4.59 12.08
C LEU A 121 4.65 3.62 10.93
N ALA A 122 3.59 3.56 10.12
CA ALA A 122 3.47 2.83 8.87
C ALA A 122 3.30 3.80 7.69
N HIS A 123 4.00 3.54 6.57
CA HIS A 123 4.06 4.41 5.40
C HIS A 123 3.75 3.65 4.11
N ASN A 124 2.79 4.14 3.37
CA ASN A 124 2.56 3.78 1.98
C ASN A 124 2.92 4.98 1.09
N GLY A 125 4.07 4.92 0.43
CA GLY A 125 4.55 5.98 -0.43
C GLY A 125 6.06 5.99 -0.63
N ASN A 126 6.57 7.15 -1.03
CA ASN A 126 8.01 7.41 -1.20
C ASN A 126 8.26 8.92 -1.15
N LEU A 127 9.13 9.36 -0.25
CA LEU A 127 9.53 10.75 -0.14
C LEU A 127 10.71 11.04 -1.07
N VAL A 128 10.70 12.20 -1.70
CA VAL A 128 11.72 12.61 -2.67
C VAL A 128 12.77 13.56 -2.08
N ASN A 129 12.53 14.09 -0.87
CA ASN A 129 13.44 15.01 -0.19
C ASN A 129 14.16 14.37 1.02
N ALA A 130 14.43 13.07 0.98
CA ALA A 130 15.06 12.33 2.07
C ALA A 130 16.39 12.95 2.55
N GLY A 131 17.17 13.56 1.65
CA GLY A 131 18.41 14.27 2.02
C GLY A 131 18.18 15.48 2.93
N GLU A 132 17.12 16.26 2.69
CA GLU A 132 16.74 17.40 3.52
C GLU A 132 16.25 16.93 4.89
N LEU A 133 15.47 15.83 4.90
CA LEU A 133 14.96 15.23 6.14
C LEU A 133 16.10 14.66 6.99
N ALA A 134 17.09 14.00 6.37
CA ALA A 134 18.28 13.52 7.06
C ALA A 134 19.08 14.68 7.70
N ALA A 135 19.23 15.81 7.00
CA ALA A 135 19.86 17.00 7.55
C ALA A 135 19.05 17.60 8.71
N ALA A 136 17.72 17.56 8.64
CA ALA A 136 16.84 18.00 9.74
C ALA A 136 16.99 17.10 10.98
N VAL A 137 17.01 15.78 10.80
CA VAL A 137 17.28 14.81 11.88
C VAL A 137 18.65 15.04 12.52
N ALA A 138 19.71 15.27 11.71
CA ALA A 138 21.04 15.57 12.23
C ALA A 138 21.05 16.83 13.12
N ARG A 139 20.34 17.88 12.71
CA ARG A 139 20.19 19.11 13.52
C ARG A 139 19.49 18.84 14.86
N LEU A 140 18.41 18.04 14.85
CA LEU A 140 17.71 17.66 16.09
C LEU A 140 18.63 16.93 17.07
N ARG A 141 19.55 16.10 16.57
CA ARG A 141 20.53 15.37 17.37
C ARG A 141 21.74 16.22 17.83
N GLY A 142 21.78 17.50 17.49
CA GLY A 142 22.92 18.38 17.81
C GLY A 142 24.20 18.02 17.04
N ALA A 143 24.11 17.21 15.98
CA ALA A 143 25.22 16.88 15.10
C ALA A 143 25.43 17.99 14.06
N ALA A 144 26.70 18.36 13.79
CA ALA A 144 27.01 19.22 12.65
C ALA A 144 26.49 18.57 11.36
N PRO A 145 25.94 19.36 10.38
CA PRO A 145 25.46 18.81 9.14
C PRO A 145 26.62 18.13 8.43
N ALA A 146 26.67 16.82 8.51
CA ALA A 146 27.57 16.02 7.68
C ALA A 146 27.14 16.25 6.23
N ALA A 147 28.12 16.39 5.32
CA ALA A 147 27.83 16.36 3.88
C ALA A 147 26.91 15.18 3.58
N PRO A 148 25.96 15.29 2.65
CA PRO A 148 24.99 14.24 2.37
C PRO A 148 25.71 12.98 1.88
N SER A 149 26.22 12.21 2.83
CA SER A 149 26.72 10.88 2.54
C SER A 149 25.50 9.97 2.53
N ILE A 150 25.13 9.52 1.36
CA ILE A 150 24.17 8.43 1.08
C ILE A 150 24.64 7.10 1.74
N SER A 151 25.52 7.15 2.70
CA SER A 151 26.30 6.05 3.24
C SER A 151 25.81 5.46 4.56
N ASN A 152 24.53 5.71 4.96
CA ASN A 152 23.90 4.82 5.91
C ASN A 152 22.76 4.06 5.19
N PRO A 153 23.03 2.87 4.63
CA PRO A 153 22.06 2.10 3.85
C PRO A 153 20.86 1.59 4.66
N ALA A 154 20.82 1.86 5.97
CA ALA A 154 19.83 1.36 6.90
C ALA A 154 18.71 2.36 7.25
N SER A 155 18.79 3.61 6.83
CA SER A 155 17.76 4.62 7.16
C SER A 155 16.79 4.78 6.00
N SER A 156 15.57 4.29 6.15
CA SER A 156 14.47 4.54 5.21
C SER A 156 13.93 5.96 5.37
N ASP A 157 13.23 6.48 4.35
CA ASP A 157 12.48 7.74 4.44
C ASP A 157 11.48 7.72 5.60
N THR A 158 10.88 6.57 5.87
CA THR A 158 9.96 6.35 7.00
C THR A 158 10.66 6.50 8.35
N ASP A 159 11.89 5.99 8.50
CA ASP A 159 12.67 6.18 9.72
C ASP A 159 12.97 7.65 9.99
N LEU A 160 13.31 8.41 8.95
CA LEU A 160 13.57 9.85 9.07
C LEU A 160 12.34 10.61 9.55
N VAL A 161 11.15 10.31 9.01
CA VAL A 161 9.89 10.92 9.47
C VAL A 161 9.60 10.54 10.91
N THR A 162 9.77 9.25 11.27
CA THR A 162 9.56 8.78 12.64
C THR A 162 10.48 9.49 13.63
N GLU A 163 11.75 9.72 13.25
CA GLU A 163 12.69 10.47 14.08
C GLU A 163 12.35 11.95 14.19
N LEU A 164 11.88 12.59 13.11
CA LEU A 164 11.45 13.97 13.16
C LEU A 164 10.24 14.17 14.07
N LEU A 165 9.30 13.23 14.07
CA LEU A 165 8.15 13.25 14.96
C LEU A 165 8.55 12.98 16.43
N ALA A 166 9.38 11.96 16.65
CA ALA A 166 9.84 11.60 17.98
C ALA A 166 10.78 12.64 18.63
N GLY A 167 11.53 13.35 17.80
CA GLY A 167 12.55 14.32 18.24
C GLY A 167 12.03 15.70 18.61
N GLN A 168 10.71 15.92 18.72
CA GLN A 168 10.10 17.20 19.10
C GLN A 168 9.88 17.24 20.63
N PRO A 169 10.83 17.77 21.43
CA PRO A 169 10.68 17.83 22.88
C PRO A 169 9.52 18.77 23.24
N ASP A 170 8.83 18.43 24.31
CA ASP A 170 7.77 19.26 24.93
C ASP A 170 6.55 19.56 24.02
N ARG A 171 6.35 18.79 22.94
CA ARG A 171 5.19 18.92 22.06
C ARG A 171 4.33 17.66 22.09
N SER A 172 3.01 17.86 21.97
CA SER A 172 2.11 16.74 21.68
C SER A 172 2.40 16.16 20.28
N MET A 173 2.12 14.88 20.08
CA MET A 173 2.30 14.22 18.76
C MET A 173 1.50 14.95 17.66
N GLU A 174 0.30 15.44 17.96
CA GLU A 174 -0.52 16.22 17.02
C GLU A 174 0.19 17.50 16.59
N ALA A 175 0.78 18.24 17.52
CA ALA A 175 1.54 19.47 17.24
C ALA A 175 2.82 19.17 16.44
N ALA A 176 3.55 18.12 16.83
CA ALA A 176 4.74 17.68 16.10
C ALA A 176 4.41 17.28 14.66
N ALA A 177 3.30 16.55 14.44
CA ALA A 177 2.84 16.18 13.11
C ALA A 177 2.51 17.40 12.24
N LEU A 178 1.81 18.39 12.78
CA LEU A 178 1.45 19.61 12.04
C LEU A 178 2.67 20.49 11.66
N ASP A 179 3.78 20.37 12.40
CA ASP A 179 5.04 21.04 12.04
C ASP A 179 5.85 20.22 11.01
N VAL A 180 5.85 18.89 11.11
CA VAL A 180 6.67 18.02 10.26
C VAL A 180 6.02 17.77 8.89
N LEU A 181 4.72 17.45 8.85
CA LEU A 181 4.02 17.06 7.61
C LEU A 181 4.14 18.07 6.47
N PRO A 182 4.07 19.42 6.70
CA PRO A 182 4.25 20.40 5.64
C PRO A 182 5.67 20.43 5.02
N THR A 183 6.66 19.87 5.69
CA THR A 183 8.06 19.83 5.22
C THR A 183 8.35 18.63 4.31
N LEU A 184 7.43 17.67 4.23
CA LEU A 184 7.60 16.45 3.46
C LEU A 184 7.25 16.68 1.99
N ALA A 185 8.09 16.14 1.10
CA ALA A 185 7.85 16.17 -0.34
C ALA A 185 7.80 14.75 -0.90
N GLY A 186 6.79 14.46 -1.72
CA GLY A 186 6.58 13.15 -2.32
C GLY A 186 5.22 12.57 -2.02
N ALA A 187 5.07 11.27 -2.28
CA ALA A 187 3.84 10.54 -2.02
C ALA A 187 3.87 9.94 -0.61
N PHE A 188 2.83 10.19 0.18
CA PHE A 188 2.68 9.50 1.45
C PHE A 188 1.22 9.35 1.90
N SER A 189 0.92 8.16 2.38
CA SER A 189 -0.20 7.87 3.26
C SER A 189 0.38 7.26 4.53
N PHE A 190 0.38 8.02 5.61
CA PHE A 190 0.84 7.58 6.92
C PHE A 190 -0.31 7.11 7.78
N VAL A 191 -0.07 6.05 8.53
CA VAL A 191 -0.86 5.64 9.68
C VAL A 191 0.11 5.42 10.82
N PHE A 192 -0.07 6.14 11.92
CA PHE A 192 0.84 6.08 13.05
C PHE A 192 0.07 6.24 14.37
N MET A 193 0.73 5.97 15.47
CA MET A 193 0.14 6.08 16.80
C MET A 193 1.18 6.42 17.85
N ASP A 194 0.73 7.04 18.92
CA ASP A 194 1.31 6.94 20.25
C ASP A 194 0.57 5.88 21.08
N GLU A 195 0.70 5.88 22.38
CA GLU A 195 0.10 4.87 23.25
C GLU A 195 -1.43 4.91 23.29
N GLU A 196 -2.06 6.06 22.97
CA GLU A 196 -3.49 6.30 23.16
C GLU A 196 -4.23 6.77 21.89
N THR A 197 -3.52 7.43 20.99
CA THR A 197 -4.12 8.10 19.81
C THR A 197 -3.66 7.49 18.49
N LEU A 198 -4.59 7.19 17.63
CA LEU A 198 -4.36 6.82 16.22
C LEU A 198 -4.34 8.07 15.36
N TYR A 199 -3.30 8.20 14.58
CA TYR A 199 -3.12 9.30 13.61
C TYR A 199 -3.09 8.79 12.19
N ALA A 200 -3.53 9.62 11.25
CA ALA A 200 -3.35 9.38 9.84
C ALA A 200 -3.10 10.69 9.09
N ALA A 201 -2.32 10.63 8.02
CA ALA A 201 -2.07 11.77 7.16
C ALA A 201 -1.92 11.34 5.71
N ARG A 202 -2.44 12.15 4.78
CA ARG A 202 -2.33 11.91 3.34
C ARG A 202 -1.68 13.10 2.66
N ASP A 203 -0.73 12.86 1.77
CA ASP A 203 -0.01 13.92 1.05
C ASP A 203 -0.95 14.90 0.32
N PRO A 204 -0.50 16.15 0.03
CA PRO A 204 -1.34 17.18 -0.60
C PRO A 204 -1.87 16.80 -1.98
N GLN A 205 -1.23 15.87 -2.69
CA GLN A 205 -1.67 15.37 -3.99
C GLN A 205 -2.62 14.17 -3.86
N GLY A 206 -2.62 13.48 -2.70
CA GLY A 206 -3.41 12.29 -2.50
C GLY A 206 -2.99 11.14 -3.43
N PHE A 207 -1.67 10.98 -3.67
CA PHE A 207 -1.16 9.99 -4.60
C PHE A 207 -1.57 8.57 -4.24
N ARG A 208 -1.46 8.22 -2.95
CA ARG A 208 -1.85 6.90 -2.49
C ARG A 208 -3.22 6.95 -1.82
N PRO A 209 -4.05 5.92 -1.99
CA PRO A 209 -5.36 5.88 -1.37
C PRO A 209 -5.24 5.73 0.16
N LEU A 210 -6.14 6.37 0.87
CA LEU A 210 -6.32 6.23 2.30
C LEU A 210 -7.79 6.49 2.63
N VAL A 211 -8.43 5.53 3.32
CA VAL A 211 -9.85 5.57 3.63
C VAL A 211 -10.09 5.49 5.13
N LEU A 212 -11.15 6.16 5.59
CA LEU A 212 -11.63 6.15 6.95
C LEU A 212 -12.91 5.31 7.03
N GLY A 213 -12.93 4.35 7.93
CA GLY A 213 -14.07 3.50 8.22
C GLY A 213 -14.52 3.57 9.66
N ARG A 214 -15.78 3.21 9.92
CA ARG A 214 -16.41 3.15 11.23
C ARG A 214 -16.76 1.72 11.59
N LEU A 215 -16.23 1.24 12.73
CA LEU A 215 -16.70 0.04 13.42
C LEU A 215 -17.85 0.39 14.37
N GLU A 216 -18.54 -0.59 14.90
CA GLU A 216 -19.54 -0.37 15.95
C GLU A 216 -18.93 0.38 17.15
N ARG A 217 -17.72 -0.01 17.56
CA ARG A 217 -16.99 0.55 18.71
C ARG A 217 -15.61 1.07 18.34
N GLY A 218 -15.48 1.80 17.25
CA GLY A 218 -14.17 2.32 16.90
C GLY A 218 -14.06 2.83 15.49
N TRP A 219 -12.81 3.07 15.07
CA TRP A 219 -12.45 3.63 13.80
C TRP A 219 -11.35 2.81 13.14
N VAL A 220 -11.38 2.77 11.84
CA VAL A 220 -10.36 2.12 11.00
C VAL A 220 -9.85 3.11 9.96
N VAL A 221 -8.55 3.10 9.73
CA VAL A 221 -7.91 3.79 8.60
C VAL A 221 -7.15 2.75 7.78
N ALA A 222 -7.38 2.70 6.48
CA ALA A 222 -6.77 1.68 5.63
C ALA A 222 -6.42 2.21 4.24
N SER A 223 -5.50 1.55 3.55
CA SER A 223 -5.15 1.88 2.17
C SER A 223 -6.31 1.68 1.20
N GLU A 224 -7.16 0.67 1.41
CA GLU A 224 -8.25 0.32 0.49
C GLU A 224 -9.54 -0.02 1.23
N THR A 225 -10.69 0.21 0.57
CA THR A 225 -12.01 -0.14 1.11
C THR A 225 -12.16 -1.64 1.36
N ALA A 226 -11.52 -2.50 0.56
CA ALA A 226 -11.52 -3.94 0.76
C ALA A 226 -11.00 -4.38 2.15
N ALA A 227 -10.11 -3.58 2.77
CA ALA A 227 -9.65 -3.84 4.13
C ALA A 227 -10.70 -3.45 5.19
N LEU A 228 -11.54 -2.45 4.90
CA LEU A 228 -12.69 -2.10 5.75
C LEU A 228 -13.72 -3.23 5.73
N ASP A 229 -14.06 -3.72 4.54
CA ASP A 229 -15.07 -4.77 4.34
C ASP A 229 -14.72 -6.04 5.12
N ILE A 230 -13.43 -6.47 5.08
CA ILE A 230 -13.00 -7.69 5.75
C ILE A 230 -13.11 -7.62 7.28
N VAL A 231 -12.95 -6.43 7.86
CA VAL A 231 -13.06 -6.21 9.32
C VAL A 231 -14.44 -5.74 9.75
N GLY A 232 -15.41 -5.66 8.83
CA GLY A 232 -16.78 -5.26 9.12
C GLY A 232 -16.94 -3.76 9.39
N ALA A 233 -16.01 -2.93 8.93
CA ALA A 233 -16.10 -1.49 9.05
C ALA A 233 -16.87 -0.87 7.88
N SER A 234 -17.77 0.05 8.16
CA SER A 234 -18.47 0.83 7.13
C SER A 234 -17.58 1.98 6.65
N LEU A 235 -17.49 2.16 5.33
CA LEU A 235 -16.77 3.30 4.75
C LEU A 235 -17.46 4.62 5.16
N VAL A 236 -16.70 5.53 5.76
CA VAL A 236 -17.15 6.89 6.06
C VAL A 236 -16.80 7.81 4.89
N ARG A 237 -15.51 7.87 4.53
CA ARG A 237 -14.99 8.67 3.41
C ARG A 237 -13.52 8.34 3.14
N GLU A 238 -12.99 8.88 2.08
CA GLU A 238 -11.54 8.98 1.91
C GLU A 238 -10.96 10.05 2.85
N VAL A 239 -9.69 9.88 3.22
CA VAL A 239 -8.89 10.94 3.83
C VAL A 239 -8.51 11.92 2.72
N GLU A 240 -8.83 13.20 2.94
CA GLU A 240 -8.62 14.23 1.93
C GLU A 240 -7.10 14.48 1.71
N PRO A 241 -6.67 14.86 0.49
CA PRO A 241 -5.32 15.32 0.25
C PRO A 241 -4.96 16.51 1.17
N GLY A 242 -3.80 16.45 1.84
CA GLY A 242 -3.36 17.47 2.79
C GLY A 242 -4.07 17.43 4.14
N GLU A 243 -4.79 16.35 4.44
CA GLU A 243 -5.52 16.17 5.70
C GLU A 243 -4.72 15.31 6.68
N PHE A 244 -4.85 15.67 7.95
CA PHE A 244 -4.38 14.95 9.13
C PHE A 244 -5.56 14.58 10.02
N LEU A 245 -5.57 13.35 10.52
CA LEU A 245 -6.57 12.82 11.44
C LEU A 245 -5.91 12.45 12.77
N ALA A 246 -6.65 12.66 13.87
CA ALA A 246 -6.35 12.12 15.18
C ALA A 246 -7.61 11.47 15.76
N ILE A 247 -7.48 10.25 16.30
CA ILE A 247 -8.59 9.43 16.80
C ILE A 247 -8.21 8.87 18.16
N ASP A 248 -8.97 9.21 19.18
CA ASP A 248 -8.82 8.73 20.55
C ASP A 248 -10.17 8.65 21.28
N GLU A 249 -10.19 8.59 22.59
CA GLU A 249 -11.39 8.55 23.43
C GLU A 249 -12.29 9.78 23.26
N HIS A 250 -11.74 10.92 22.82
CA HIS A 250 -12.49 12.14 22.52
C HIS A 250 -13.10 12.15 21.11
N GLY A 251 -12.82 11.09 20.33
CA GLY A 251 -13.33 10.88 18.98
C GLY A 251 -12.39 11.33 17.86
N LEU A 252 -12.96 11.48 16.68
CA LEU A 252 -12.23 11.89 15.47
C LEU A 252 -12.03 13.41 15.43
N ARG A 253 -10.79 13.84 15.33
CA ARG A 253 -10.40 15.22 15.04
C ARG A 253 -9.70 15.29 13.68
N THR A 254 -9.94 16.37 12.95
CA THR A 254 -9.35 16.57 11.62
C THR A 254 -8.66 17.92 11.55
N ARG A 255 -7.54 17.98 10.86
CA ARG A 255 -6.80 19.20 10.56
C ARG A 255 -6.31 19.17 9.12
N ARG A 256 -6.17 20.32 8.51
CA ARG A 256 -5.54 20.46 7.21
C ARG A 256 -4.13 21.05 7.41
N PHE A 257 -3.12 20.30 7.05
CA PHE A 257 -1.72 20.73 7.13
C PHE A 257 -1.20 21.35 5.83
N ALA A 258 -1.88 21.10 4.70
CA ALA A 258 -1.53 21.67 3.40
C ALA A 258 -2.78 21.83 2.52
N GLU A 259 -2.70 22.73 1.53
CA GLU A 259 -3.75 22.87 0.51
C GLU A 259 -3.83 21.62 -0.37
N ALA A 260 -5.04 21.15 -0.62
CA ALA A 260 -5.27 19.98 -1.48
C ALA A 260 -4.96 20.31 -2.94
N ARG A 261 -4.16 19.47 -3.58
CA ARG A 261 -3.78 19.54 -5.02
C ARG A 261 -3.93 18.15 -5.65
N PRO A 262 -5.15 17.63 -5.79
CA PRO A 262 -5.39 16.23 -6.14
C PRO A 262 -4.69 15.83 -7.46
N ALA A 263 -3.85 14.79 -7.39
CA ALA A 263 -3.15 14.19 -8.52
C ALA A 263 -3.00 12.67 -8.29
N GLY A 264 -4.14 11.99 -8.09
CA GLY A 264 -4.17 10.56 -7.79
C GLY A 264 -3.45 9.71 -8.84
N CYS A 265 -2.86 8.62 -8.39
CA CYS A 265 -2.09 7.72 -9.23
C CYS A 265 -3.02 6.87 -10.10
N ILE A 266 -2.97 7.04 -11.44
CA ILE A 266 -3.73 6.21 -12.40
C ILE A 266 -3.38 4.72 -12.26
N PHE A 267 -2.17 4.39 -11.81
CA PHE A 267 -1.71 3.03 -11.67
C PHE A 267 -2.46 2.25 -10.58
N GLU A 268 -3.07 2.94 -9.61
CA GLU A 268 -3.99 2.33 -8.65
C GLU A 268 -5.19 1.70 -9.39
N TYR A 269 -5.78 2.39 -10.35
CA TYR A 269 -6.89 1.86 -11.15
C TYR A 269 -6.43 0.74 -12.09
N VAL A 270 -5.30 0.92 -12.77
CA VAL A 270 -4.84 -0.04 -13.79
C VAL A 270 -4.41 -1.36 -13.15
N TYR A 271 -3.69 -1.32 -12.02
CA TYR A 271 -3.02 -2.50 -11.51
C TYR A 271 -3.00 -2.67 -9.99
N LEU A 272 -2.69 -1.61 -9.21
CA LEU A 272 -2.33 -1.78 -7.80
C LEU A 272 -3.51 -2.18 -6.92
N ALA A 273 -4.61 -1.41 -6.97
CA ALA A 273 -5.77 -1.64 -6.11
C ALA A 273 -6.52 -2.93 -6.48
N ARG A 274 -7.18 -3.53 -5.52
CA ARG A 274 -8.08 -4.66 -5.76
C ARG A 274 -9.29 -4.22 -6.58
N PRO A 275 -9.87 -5.09 -7.43
CA PRO A 275 -11.04 -4.74 -8.22
C PRO A 275 -12.26 -4.34 -7.39
N ASP A 276 -12.39 -4.88 -6.18
CA ASP A 276 -13.48 -4.62 -5.23
C ASP A 276 -13.27 -3.31 -4.43
N THR A 277 -12.18 -2.59 -4.65
CA THR A 277 -11.90 -1.30 -4.02
C THR A 277 -12.60 -0.15 -4.75
N THR A 278 -13.00 0.87 -3.98
CA THR A 278 -13.48 2.16 -4.47
C THR A 278 -12.44 3.24 -4.19
N ILE A 279 -12.08 4.03 -5.21
CA ILE A 279 -11.15 5.17 -5.12
C ILE A 279 -11.83 6.38 -5.75
N SER A 280 -11.83 7.52 -5.06
CA SER A 280 -12.46 8.77 -5.51
C SER A 280 -13.91 8.57 -5.97
N GLY A 281 -14.67 7.77 -5.23
CA GLY A 281 -16.06 7.42 -5.51
C GLY A 281 -16.26 6.51 -6.73
N ARG A 282 -15.20 5.97 -7.33
CA ARG A 282 -15.27 5.09 -8.51
C ARG A 282 -14.82 3.68 -8.17
N SER A 283 -15.62 2.68 -8.53
CA SER A 283 -15.23 1.28 -8.46
C SER A 283 -14.05 1.01 -9.39
N VAL A 284 -13.00 0.40 -8.87
CA VAL A 284 -11.82 -0.03 -9.65
C VAL A 284 -12.23 -1.04 -10.73
N HIS A 285 -13.15 -1.96 -10.41
CA HIS A 285 -13.70 -2.92 -11.39
C HIS A 285 -14.37 -2.20 -12.56
N ALA A 286 -15.27 -1.25 -12.26
CA ALA A 286 -15.98 -0.49 -13.30
C ALA A 286 -15.03 0.35 -14.15
N ALA A 287 -14.01 0.98 -13.54
CA ALA A 287 -13.00 1.74 -14.26
C ALA A 287 -12.20 0.86 -15.23
N ARG A 288 -11.73 -0.31 -14.78
CA ARG A 288 -11.02 -1.28 -15.65
C ARG A 288 -11.91 -1.80 -16.79
N LYS A 289 -13.18 -2.04 -16.51
CA LYS A 289 -14.14 -2.45 -17.55
C LYS A 289 -14.29 -1.38 -18.63
N GLU A 290 -14.39 -0.10 -18.24
CA GLU A 290 -14.45 1.01 -19.18
C GLU A 290 -13.14 1.21 -19.97
N MET A 291 -11.98 0.99 -19.35
CA MET A 291 -10.70 0.95 -20.05
C MET A 291 -10.71 -0.11 -21.16
N GLY A 292 -11.27 -1.29 -20.90
CA GLY A 292 -11.41 -2.37 -21.89
C GLY A 292 -12.33 -1.97 -23.04
N ARG A 293 -13.47 -1.31 -22.79
CA ARG A 293 -14.36 -0.80 -23.84
C ARG A 293 -13.66 0.25 -24.70
N THR A 294 -12.97 1.18 -24.06
CA THR A 294 -12.20 2.22 -24.76
C THR A 294 -11.14 1.59 -25.65
N LEU A 295 -10.40 0.60 -25.13
CA LEU A 295 -9.40 -0.13 -25.91
C LEU A 295 -10.02 -0.81 -27.16
N ALA A 296 -11.20 -1.41 -27.05
CA ALA A 296 -11.88 -2.03 -28.18
C ALA A 296 -12.28 -1.00 -29.26
N ARG A 297 -12.67 0.22 -28.86
CA ARG A 297 -12.97 1.32 -29.81
C ARG A 297 -11.73 1.88 -30.48
N GLU A 298 -10.63 2.06 -29.71
CA GLU A 298 -9.38 2.66 -30.22
C GLU A 298 -8.52 1.69 -31.02
N ALA A 299 -8.58 0.39 -30.70
CA ALA A 299 -7.80 -0.66 -31.35
C ALA A 299 -8.69 -1.85 -31.74
N PRO A 300 -9.63 -1.68 -32.69
CA PRO A 300 -10.50 -2.76 -33.14
C PRO A 300 -9.68 -3.86 -33.82
N VAL A 301 -9.97 -5.10 -33.47
CA VAL A 301 -9.28 -6.27 -34.03
C VAL A 301 -10.27 -7.43 -34.23
N THR A 302 -10.09 -8.18 -35.32
CA THR A 302 -10.88 -9.38 -35.59
C THR A 302 -10.28 -10.58 -34.88
N ALA A 303 -11.01 -11.14 -33.95
CA ALA A 303 -10.60 -12.31 -33.18
C ALA A 303 -11.78 -13.25 -32.92
N ASP A 304 -11.47 -14.48 -32.52
CA ASP A 304 -12.47 -15.49 -32.25
C ASP A 304 -12.85 -15.55 -30.77
N LEU A 305 -11.95 -15.04 -29.90
CA LEU A 305 -12.16 -15.07 -28.45
C LEU A 305 -11.34 -13.97 -27.76
N VAL A 306 -11.94 -13.31 -26.77
CA VAL A 306 -11.25 -12.43 -25.82
C VAL A 306 -10.97 -13.21 -24.54
N ILE A 307 -9.73 -13.22 -24.08
CA ILE A 307 -9.33 -13.86 -22.82
C ILE A 307 -8.59 -12.88 -21.93
N PRO A 308 -8.76 -12.97 -20.60
CA PRO A 308 -7.97 -12.18 -19.67
C PRO A 308 -6.62 -12.82 -19.35
N THR A 309 -5.64 -11.97 -18.96
CA THR A 309 -4.57 -12.40 -18.06
C THR A 309 -5.09 -12.28 -16.64
N PRO A 310 -5.48 -13.38 -15.99
CA PRO A 310 -6.17 -13.30 -14.71
C PRO A 310 -5.21 -12.88 -13.57
N GLU A 311 -5.69 -12.12 -12.59
CA GLU A 311 -7.05 -11.62 -12.46
C GLU A 311 -7.17 -10.14 -12.80
N SER A 312 -6.06 -9.39 -12.85
CA SER A 312 -6.07 -7.94 -13.09
C SER A 312 -6.66 -7.55 -14.44
N GLY A 313 -6.42 -8.35 -15.48
CA GLY A 313 -6.97 -8.14 -16.82
C GLY A 313 -8.44 -8.51 -16.98
N THR A 314 -9.03 -9.26 -16.06
CA THR A 314 -10.40 -9.80 -16.21
C THR A 314 -11.46 -8.72 -16.45
N PRO A 315 -11.57 -7.63 -15.67
CA PRO A 315 -12.57 -6.61 -15.93
C PRO A 315 -12.37 -5.90 -17.29
N ALA A 316 -11.13 -5.65 -17.67
CA ALA A 316 -10.81 -5.02 -18.97
C ALA A 316 -11.15 -5.95 -20.13
N ALA A 317 -10.86 -7.26 -20.03
CA ALA A 317 -11.24 -8.24 -21.03
C ALA A 317 -12.75 -8.33 -21.19
N ILE A 318 -13.51 -8.29 -20.11
CA ILE A 318 -14.98 -8.23 -20.14
C ILE A 318 -15.44 -6.99 -20.90
N GLY A 319 -14.90 -5.82 -20.55
CA GLY A 319 -15.25 -4.55 -21.22
C GLY A 319 -14.91 -4.57 -22.72
N PHE A 320 -13.75 -5.11 -23.09
CA PHE A 320 -13.35 -5.27 -24.47
C PHE A 320 -14.32 -6.19 -25.25
N ALA A 321 -14.67 -7.33 -24.67
CA ALA A 321 -15.58 -8.28 -25.29
C ALA A 321 -16.98 -7.71 -25.50
N GLU A 322 -17.52 -7.00 -24.51
CA GLU A 322 -18.83 -6.34 -24.61
C GLU A 322 -18.87 -5.27 -25.71
N GLU A 323 -17.83 -4.47 -25.86
CA GLU A 323 -17.76 -3.39 -26.84
C GLU A 323 -17.51 -3.93 -28.26
N SER A 324 -16.57 -4.89 -28.39
CA SER A 324 -16.21 -5.45 -29.70
C SER A 324 -17.22 -6.47 -30.24
N GLY A 325 -18.12 -6.99 -29.41
CA GLY A 325 -19.00 -8.11 -29.74
C GLY A 325 -18.27 -9.46 -29.87
N THR A 326 -16.97 -9.53 -29.60
CA THR A 326 -16.19 -10.78 -29.63
C THR A 326 -16.47 -11.57 -28.34
N PRO A 327 -16.73 -12.90 -28.42
CA PRO A 327 -17.01 -13.72 -27.25
C PRO A 327 -15.92 -13.64 -26.20
N TYR A 328 -16.32 -13.55 -24.92
CA TYR A 328 -15.43 -13.68 -23.77
C TYR A 328 -15.25 -15.13 -23.34
N GLY A 329 -14.04 -15.52 -22.96
CA GLY A 329 -13.78 -16.85 -22.38
C GLY A 329 -12.58 -16.86 -21.44
N GLN A 330 -12.53 -17.88 -20.60
CA GLN A 330 -11.35 -18.15 -19.78
C GLN A 330 -10.35 -18.96 -20.60
N GLY A 331 -9.28 -18.33 -21.07
CA GLY A 331 -8.19 -19.01 -21.78
C GLY A 331 -7.05 -19.48 -20.87
N LEU A 332 -6.96 -18.91 -19.67
CA LEU A 332 -5.93 -19.18 -18.66
C LEU A 332 -6.58 -19.46 -17.29
N VAL A 333 -6.05 -20.44 -16.58
CA VAL A 333 -6.38 -20.69 -15.17
C VAL A 333 -5.24 -20.19 -14.28
N LYS A 334 -5.57 -19.41 -13.27
CA LYS A 334 -4.62 -18.96 -12.25
C LYS A 334 -4.58 -19.93 -11.08
N ASN A 335 -3.38 -20.34 -10.68
CA ASN A 335 -3.17 -21.02 -9.41
C ASN A 335 -3.28 -19.97 -8.27
N SER A 336 -4.32 -20.10 -7.44
CA SER A 336 -4.62 -19.15 -6.36
C SER A 336 -3.58 -19.15 -5.23
N TYR A 337 -2.79 -20.22 -5.11
CA TYR A 337 -1.70 -20.31 -4.12
C TYR A 337 -0.41 -19.64 -4.54
N VAL A 338 -0.33 -19.12 -5.78
CA VAL A 338 0.84 -18.39 -6.29
C VAL A 338 0.54 -16.90 -6.30
N GLY A 339 1.29 -16.14 -5.52
CA GLY A 339 1.19 -14.68 -5.41
C GLY A 339 1.67 -13.93 -6.66
N ARG A 340 2.05 -12.65 -6.50
CA ARG A 340 2.62 -11.85 -7.59
C ARG A 340 3.99 -12.39 -7.98
N THR A 341 4.23 -12.61 -9.27
CA THR A 341 5.45 -13.26 -9.79
C THR A 341 6.35 -12.32 -10.59
N PHE A 342 5.80 -11.24 -11.18
CA PHE A 342 6.59 -10.29 -11.98
C PHE A 342 7.58 -9.45 -11.16
N ILE A 343 7.39 -9.38 -9.84
CA ILE A 343 8.23 -8.67 -8.89
C ILE A 343 9.49 -9.44 -8.48
N GLN A 344 9.62 -10.70 -8.90
CA GLN A 344 10.79 -11.53 -8.57
C GLN A 344 12.06 -10.99 -9.24
N PRO A 345 13.21 -11.01 -8.53
CA PRO A 345 14.43 -10.31 -8.97
C PRO A 345 15.10 -10.90 -10.20
N SER A 346 14.96 -12.20 -10.46
CA SER A 346 15.61 -12.85 -11.60
C SER A 346 14.63 -13.27 -12.69
N GLN A 347 15.07 -13.20 -13.96
CA GLN A 347 14.24 -13.61 -15.09
C GLN A 347 13.88 -15.09 -15.06
N THR A 348 14.81 -15.96 -14.63
CA THR A 348 14.56 -17.40 -14.51
C THR A 348 13.47 -17.69 -13.48
N ILE A 349 13.53 -17.04 -12.31
CA ILE A 349 12.51 -17.19 -11.26
C ILE A 349 11.16 -16.64 -11.74
N ARG A 350 11.15 -15.51 -12.47
CA ARG A 350 9.92 -14.98 -13.07
C ARG A 350 9.28 -15.95 -14.05
N GLN A 351 10.05 -16.53 -14.96
CA GLN A 351 9.56 -17.52 -15.94
C GLN A 351 9.02 -18.77 -15.26
N LEU A 352 9.72 -19.30 -14.26
CA LEU A 352 9.22 -20.44 -13.47
C LEU A 352 7.94 -20.07 -12.72
N GLY A 353 7.91 -18.91 -12.09
CA GLY A 353 6.74 -18.40 -11.40
C GLY A 353 5.52 -18.26 -12.30
N ILE A 354 5.68 -17.77 -13.54
CA ILE A 354 4.59 -17.69 -14.52
C ILE A 354 4.05 -19.09 -14.84
N ARG A 355 4.92 -20.08 -15.09
CA ARG A 355 4.50 -21.46 -15.36
C ARG A 355 3.74 -22.09 -14.20
N LEU A 356 4.11 -21.78 -12.96
CA LEU A 356 3.40 -22.23 -11.77
C LEU A 356 2.07 -21.54 -11.58
N LYS A 357 1.99 -20.27 -12.02
CA LYS A 357 0.84 -19.39 -11.78
C LYS A 357 -0.26 -19.54 -12.83
N LEU A 358 0.09 -19.60 -14.11
CA LEU A 358 -0.85 -19.56 -15.21
C LEU A 358 -0.75 -20.82 -16.07
N ASN A 359 -1.88 -21.48 -16.24
CA ASN A 359 -1.99 -22.69 -17.08
C ASN A 359 -3.01 -22.47 -18.19
N PRO A 360 -2.65 -22.71 -19.48
CA PRO A 360 -3.57 -22.54 -20.60
C PRO A 360 -4.65 -23.62 -20.65
N LEU A 361 -5.88 -23.21 -20.89
CA LEU A 361 -7.00 -24.11 -21.21
C LEU A 361 -6.98 -24.44 -22.71
N ARG A 362 -6.15 -25.39 -23.11
CA ARG A 362 -5.92 -25.74 -24.52
C ARG A 362 -7.20 -25.97 -25.30
N GLY A 363 -8.16 -26.74 -24.77
CA GLY A 363 -9.44 -27.00 -25.42
C GLY A 363 -10.31 -25.76 -25.68
N VAL A 364 -9.99 -24.62 -25.03
CA VAL A 364 -10.70 -23.36 -25.24
C VAL A 364 -9.99 -22.49 -26.28
N ILE A 365 -8.65 -22.49 -26.31
CA ILE A 365 -7.85 -21.52 -27.07
C ILE A 365 -7.23 -22.10 -28.36
N GLU A 366 -7.08 -23.41 -28.45
CA GLU A 366 -6.39 -24.04 -29.56
C GLU A 366 -7.10 -23.75 -30.91
N GLY A 367 -6.33 -23.33 -31.90
CA GLY A 367 -6.83 -22.99 -33.24
C GLY A 367 -7.59 -21.66 -33.33
N LYS A 368 -7.69 -20.86 -32.26
CA LYS A 368 -8.40 -19.57 -32.23
C LYS A 368 -7.46 -18.39 -32.29
N ARG A 369 -7.91 -17.32 -32.94
CA ARG A 369 -7.30 -15.98 -32.84
C ARG A 369 -7.76 -15.33 -31.55
N LEU A 370 -6.84 -14.96 -30.70
CA LEU A 370 -7.13 -14.48 -29.36
C LEU A 370 -6.82 -12.98 -29.22
N VAL A 371 -7.70 -12.27 -28.54
CA VAL A 371 -7.35 -11.01 -27.86
C VAL A 371 -7.02 -11.37 -26.42
N VAL A 372 -5.82 -11.03 -25.99
CA VAL A 372 -5.36 -11.25 -24.60
C VAL A 372 -5.25 -9.88 -23.93
N VAL A 373 -6.00 -9.67 -22.85
CA VAL A 373 -6.07 -8.40 -22.13
C VAL A 373 -5.44 -8.56 -20.74
#